data_568419bbe82a879e9d5ebd9e57b56080
#
_entry.id   568419bbe82a879e9d5ebd9e57b56080
#
_cell.length_a   1.000
_cell.length_b   1.000
_cell.length_c   1.000
_cell.angle_alpha   90.00
_cell.angle_beta   90.00
_cell.angle_gamma   90.00
#
_symmetry.space_group_name_H-M   'P 1'
#
loop_
_entity.id
_entity.type
_entity.pdbx_description
1 polymer ?
#
loop_
_entity_poly.entity_id
_entity_poly.type
_entity_poly.pdbx_seq_one_letter_code
_entity_poly.pdbx_strand_id
1 'polypeptide(L)'
;FEFSVGVTPVRTDKVDWTLTFVGSANKNEIKKLSTDLPIESSITIVEPGRDIYTWKMKEWAGVDPDTGSPMWWIVNRDKNGKEISREKTTNYNKATKEYVGKASPKFQGGLTSSLNLYGFDFSFQLNYSLGSKIFGNNLVYDEQTGAAGVQNTTRYVYENRWQKPGDEALVPRFVFGDKSGANSASTRYLMKGDYLKIRNITLGYTLPKDLVQRIHLNNVRIYVSSDNLHTFVAKDFRGFDPSGIAPNGVQWWNYPTPRNVMFGLNIGF
;
A
#
# COMPACT_ATOMS: atom_id res chain seq x y z
N PHE A 1 -6.61 -19.70 -5.42
CA PHE A 1 -7.71 -19.53 -6.37
C PHE A 1 -7.41 -18.35 -7.27
N GLU A 2 -7.46 -18.60 -8.60
CA GLU A 2 -7.25 -17.59 -9.62
C GLU A 2 -8.34 -17.73 -10.67
N PHE A 3 -8.77 -16.59 -11.22
CA PHE A 3 -9.77 -16.59 -12.29
C PHE A 3 -9.54 -15.42 -13.25
N SER A 4 -9.98 -15.62 -14.48
CA SER A 4 -10.06 -14.58 -15.50
C SER A 4 -11.41 -14.68 -16.20
N VAL A 5 -12.08 -13.54 -16.34
CA VAL A 5 -13.35 -13.42 -17.04
C VAL A 5 -13.22 -12.32 -18.10
N GLY A 6 -13.41 -12.71 -19.35
CA GLY A 6 -13.42 -11.79 -20.50
C GLY A 6 -14.84 -11.71 -21.06
N VAL A 7 -15.31 -10.50 -21.35
CA VAL A 7 -16.59 -10.26 -22.02
C VAL A 7 -16.41 -9.23 -23.12
N THR A 8 -17.18 -9.38 -24.18
CA THR A 8 -17.25 -8.42 -25.30
C THR A 8 -18.69 -7.92 -25.38
N PRO A 9 -19.06 -6.86 -24.62
CA PRO A 9 -20.43 -6.37 -24.55
C PRO A 9 -20.97 -5.89 -25.90
N VAL A 10 -20.07 -5.35 -26.75
CA VAL A 10 -20.44 -4.87 -28.09
C VAL A 10 -19.37 -5.28 -29.08
N ARG A 11 -19.80 -5.82 -30.21
CA ARG A 11 -18.94 -6.12 -31.36
C ARG A 11 -19.70 -5.85 -32.65
N THR A 12 -19.31 -4.82 -33.35
CA THR A 12 -19.79 -4.42 -34.68
C THR A 12 -18.62 -3.96 -35.52
N ASP A 13 -18.82 -3.67 -36.81
CA ASP A 13 -17.77 -3.15 -37.67
C ASP A 13 -17.18 -1.81 -37.25
N LYS A 14 -17.91 -1.03 -36.43
CA LYS A 14 -17.51 0.32 -35.97
C LYS A 14 -17.27 0.45 -34.49
N VAL A 15 -17.73 -0.54 -33.73
CA VAL A 15 -17.63 -0.53 -32.25
C VAL A 15 -17.22 -1.94 -31.79
N ASP A 16 -16.08 -2.01 -31.12
CA ASP A 16 -15.63 -3.22 -30.42
C ASP A 16 -15.23 -2.85 -28.99
N TRP A 17 -15.89 -3.45 -28.02
CA TRP A 17 -15.60 -3.21 -26.61
C TRP A 17 -15.34 -4.53 -25.89
N THR A 18 -14.15 -4.66 -25.33
CA THR A 18 -13.72 -5.84 -24.58
C THR A 18 -13.37 -5.44 -23.15
N LEU A 19 -13.84 -6.22 -22.19
CA LEU A 19 -13.50 -6.12 -20.77
C LEU A 19 -12.89 -7.43 -20.32
N THR A 20 -11.78 -7.36 -19.58
CA THR A 20 -11.16 -8.52 -18.94
C THR A 20 -10.92 -8.23 -17.49
N PHE A 21 -11.54 -9.03 -16.62
CA PHE A 21 -11.33 -9.00 -15.18
C PHE A 21 -10.51 -10.21 -14.75
N VAL A 22 -9.44 -9.96 -13.99
CA VAL A 22 -8.60 -11.01 -13.39
C VAL A 22 -8.59 -10.85 -11.89
N GLY A 23 -8.62 -11.95 -11.16
CA GLY A 23 -8.58 -11.94 -9.72
C GLY A 23 -7.88 -13.17 -9.15
N SER A 24 -7.20 -12.97 -8.03
CA SER A 24 -6.57 -14.06 -7.28
C SER A 24 -6.78 -13.90 -5.78
N ALA A 25 -7.01 -15.01 -5.11
CA ALA A 25 -7.03 -15.14 -3.66
C ALA A 25 -6.11 -16.28 -3.24
N ASN A 26 -5.16 -15.99 -2.38
CA ASN A 26 -4.19 -16.96 -1.87
C ASN A 26 -4.26 -17.06 -0.35
N LYS A 27 -4.18 -18.28 0.17
CA LYS A 27 -4.00 -18.55 1.59
C LYS A 27 -2.66 -19.26 1.78
N ASN A 28 -1.71 -18.55 2.34
CA ASN A 28 -0.45 -19.12 2.79
C ASN A 28 -0.59 -19.61 4.24
N GLU A 29 -0.01 -20.76 4.55
CA GLU A 29 0.00 -21.32 5.90
C GLU A 29 1.22 -22.19 6.11
N ILE A 30 2.04 -21.87 7.09
CA ILE A 30 3.20 -22.66 7.49
C ILE A 30 2.70 -23.94 8.16
N LYS A 31 3.09 -25.10 7.66
CA LYS A 31 2.71 -26.39 8.24
C LYS A 31 3.70 -26.84 9.31
N LYS A 32 4.98 -26.63 9.08
CA LYS A 32 6.06 -27.05 10.00
C LYS A 32 7.28 -26.16 9.82
N LEU A 33 7.99 -25.92 10.89
CA LEU A 33 9.32 -25.33 10.88
C LEU A 33 10.38 -26.43 11.01
N SER A 34 11.60 -26.12 10.61
CA SER A 34 12.77 -26.97 10.87
C SER A 34 13.25 -26.87 12.31
N THR A 35 12.78 -25.84 13.04
CA THR A 35 13.07 -25.59 14.46
C THR A 35 11.80 -25.80 15.29
N ASP A 36 11.96 -26.19 16.56
CA ASP A 36 10.82 -26.38 17.48
C ASP A 36 10.23 -25.06 17.97
N LEU A 37 10.96 -23.95 17.82
CA LEU A 37 10.55 -22.64 18.28
C LEU A 37 10.16 -21.74 17.11
N PRO A 38 9.16 -20.86 17.28
CA PRO A 38 8.84 -19.82 16.32
C PRO A 38 10.04 -18.90 16.04
N ILE A 39 10.16 -18.43 14.79
CA ILE A 39 11.14 -17.42 14.40
C ILE A 39 10.49 -16.04 14.57
N GLU A 40 10.92 -15.32 15.59
CA GLU A 40 10.33 -14.01 15.93
C GLU A 40 11.33 -12.87 15.76
N SER A 41 10.88 -11.77 15.18
CA SER A 41 11.58 -10.50 15.06
C SER A 41 10.92 -9.41 15.90
N SER A 42 11.35 -8.15 15.72
CA SER A 42 10.68 -7.00 16.35
C SER A 42 9.25 -6.78 15.84
N ILE A 43 8.94 -7.17 14.60
CA ILE A 43 7.70 -6.86 13.89
C ILE A 43 6.97 -8.08 13.31
N THR A 44 7.65 -9.22 13.14
CA THR A 44 7.10 -10.41 12.48
C THR A 44 7.27 -11.67 13.32
N ILE A 45 6.44 -12.65 13.01
CA ILE A 45 6.59 -14.02 13.53
C ILE A 45 6.35 -15.03 12.42
N VAL A 46 7.15 -16.08 12.42
CA VAL A 46 7.02 -17.25 11.55
C VAL A 46 6.76 -18.46 12.44
N GLU A 47 5.55 -19.00 12.38
CA GLU A 47 5.12 -20.14 13.21
C GLU A 47 4.09 -21.01 12.48
N PRO A 48 3.94 -22.30 12.83
CA PRO A 48 2.94 -23.18 12.25
C PRO A 48 1.50 -22.64 12.43
N GLY A 49 0.64 -22.85 11.42
CA GLY A 49 -0.75 -22.41 11.41
C GLY A 49 -0.95 -20.95 10.96
N ARG A 50 0.12 -20.21 10.66
CA ARG A 50 0.07 -18.82 10.24
C ARG A 50 0.71 -18.58 8.88
N ASP A 51 0.39 -17.40 8.33
CA ASP A 51 1.03 -16.90 7.10
C ASP A 51 2.50 -16.55 7.37
N ILE A 52 3.39 -16.83 6.42
CA ILE A 52 4.83 -16.53 6.54
C ILE A 52 5.12 -15.05 6.80
N TYR A 53 4.24 -14.16 6.34
CA TYR A 53 4.36 -12.70 6.51
C TYR A 53 3.40 -12.18 7.59
N THR A 54 3.29 -12.89 8.72
CA THR A 54 2.46 -12.49 9.85
C THR A 54 3.11 -11.38 10.65
N TRP A 55 2.38 -10.30 10.89
CA TRP A 55 2.78 -9.21 11.77
C TRP A 55 2.48 -9.57 13.23
N LYS A 56 3.52 -9.50 14.07
CA LYS A 56 3.42 -9.60 15.53
C LYS A 56 4.28 -8.52 16.15
N MET A 57 3.65 -7.51 16.70
CA MET A 57 4.34 -6.35 17.25
C MET A 57 3.54 -5.67 18.36
N LYS A 58 4.16 -4.73 19.05
CA LYS A 58 3.52 -3.93 20.10
C LYS A 58 2.48 -3.01 19.48
N GLU A 59 1.30 -2.95 20.13
CA GLU A 59 0.22 -2.10 19.64
C GLU A 59 0.36 -0.68 20.20
N TRP A 60 0.31 0.30 19.32
CA TRP A 60 0.28 1.71 19.64
C TRP A 60 -1.05 2.09 20.27
N ALA A 61 -1.01 2.83 21.41
CA ALA A 61 -2.18 3.28 22.16
C ALA A 61 -2.41 4.80 22.10
N GLY A 62 -1.63 5.49 21.25
CA GLY A 62 -1.73 6.94 21.07
C GLY A 62 -0.70 7.72 21.87
N VAL A 63 -1.00 8.99 22.06
CA VAL A 63 -0.20 9.95 22.80
C VAL A 63 -0.94 10.30 24.08
N ASP A 64 -0.22 10.38 25.19
CA ASP A 64 -0.77 10.85 26.45
C ASP A 64 -1.10 12.35 26.32
N PRO A 65 -2.37 12.76 26.47
CA PRO A 65 -2.76 14.15 26.27
C PRO A 65 -2.17 15.12 27.31
N ASP A 66 -1.82 14.64 28.49
CA ASP A 66 -1.30 15.50 29.56
C ASP A 66 0.21 15.72 29.46
N THR A 67 0.94 14.70 28.99
CA THR A 67 2.41 14.71 28.98
C THR A 67 3.03 14.70 27.60
N GLY A 68 2.26 14.38 26.56
CA GLY A 68 2.77 14.17 25.20
C GLY A 68 3.62 12.90 25.04
N SER A 69 3.61 12.02 26.01
CA SER A 69 4.40 10.78 25.98
C SER A 69 3.75 9.73 25.06
N PRO A 70 4.54 8.90 24.37
CA PRO A 70 4.02 7.79 23.59
C PRO A 70 3.41 6.73 24.51
N MET A 71 2.34 6.08 24.07
CA MET A 71 1.70 4.99 24.81
C MET A 71 1.52 3.74 23.94
N TRP A 72 1.57 2.60 24.61
CA TRP A 72 1.33 1.27 24.03
C TRP A 72 0.39 0.47 24.89
N TRP A 73 -0.18 -0.60 24.33
CA TRP A 73 -1.06 -1.49 25.04
C TRP A 73 -0.29 -2.62 25.76
N ILE A 74 -0.65 -2.84 27.02
CA ILE A 74 -0.41 -4.09 27.74
C ILE A 74 -1.71 -4.89 27.65
N VAL A 75 -1.65 -6.10 27.11
CA VAL A 75 -2.79 -7.00 26.99
C VAL A 75 -2.59 -8.18 27.93
N ASN A 76 -3.44 -8.29 28.94
CA ASN A 76 -3.44 -9.40 29.87
C ASN A 76 -4.37 -10.50 29.39
N ARG A 77 -3.91 -11.75 29.42
CA ARG A 77 -4.65 -12.91 28.94
C ARG A 77 -4.79 -13.98 30.01
N ASP A 78 -5.90 -14.72 29.96
CA ASP A 78 -6.09 -15.91 30.78
C ASP A 78 -5.25 -17.11 30.27
N LYS A 79 -5.35 -18.24 30.98
CA LYS A 79 -4.65 -19.49 30.66
C LYS A 79 -5.04 -20.06 29.29
N ASN A 80 -6.19 -19.65 28.74
CA ASN A 80 -6.71 -20.10 27.43
C ASN A 80 -6.36 -19.10 26.32
N GLY A 81 -5.59 -18.02 26.63
CA GLY A 81 -5.20 -17.00 25.67
C GLY A 81 -6.28 -15.95 25.38
N LYS A 82 -7.41 -15.94 26.12
CA LYS A 82 -8.46 -14.94 26.01
C LYS A 82 -8.04 -13.65 26.71
N GLU A 83 -8.25 -12.51 26.07
CA GLU A 83 -8.01 -11.19 26.65
C GLU A 83 -8.91 -10.97 27.87
N ILE A 84 -8.30 -10.61 29.00
CA ILE A 84 -8.96 -10.30 30.27
C ILE A 84 -9.05 -8.78 30.46
N SER A 85 -7.94 -8.10 30.21
CA SER A 85 -7.85 -6.65 30.38
C SER A 85 -6.84 -6.05 29.42
N ARG A 86 -6.98 -4.75 29.20
CA ARG A 86 -6.08 -3.96 28.37
C ARG A 86 -5.81 -2.63 29.08
N GLU A 87 -4.55 -2.29 29.26
CA GLU A 87 -4.13 -1.04 29.90
C GLU A 87 -3.06 -0.33 29.10
N LYS A 88 -2.98 0.99 29.21
CA LYS A 88 -1.98 1.81 28.52
C LYS A 88 -0.71 1.93 29.37
N THR A 89 0.44 1.94 28.71
CA THR A 89 1.74 2.17 29.34
C THR A 89 2.59 3.10 28.50
N THR A 90 3.33 3.99 29.14
CA THR A 90 4.37 4.80 28.50
C THR A 90 5.72 4.07 28.44
N ASN A 91 5.83 2.88 29.03
CA ASN A 91 7.02 2.06 28.96
C ASN A 91 6.92 1.05 27.82
N TYR A 92 7.64 1.30 26.71
CA TYR A 92 7.68 0.41 25.54
C TYR A 92 8.01 -1.04 25.91
N ASN A 93 8.93 -1.28 26.87
CA ASN A 93 9.35 -2.63 27.21
C ASN A 93 8.26 -3.46 27.89
N LYS A 94 7.34 -2.82 28.61
CA LYS A 94 6.19 -3.49 29.26
C LYS A 94 5.06 -3.83 28.28
N ALA A 95 5.02 -3.18 27.11
CA ALA A 95 3.96 -3.41 26.13
C ALA A 95 4.00 -4.83 25.57
N THR A 96 2.81 -5.40 25.34
CA THR A 96 2.63 -6.76 24.80
C THR A 96 2.72 -6.75 23.27
N LYS A 97 3.34 -7.77 22.69
CA LYS A 97 3.26 -8.02 21.25
C LYS A 97 1.99 -8.78 20.91
N GLU A 98 1.24 -8.27 19.96
CA GLU A 98 -0.02 -8.84 19.47
C GLU A 98 0.04 -9.19 17.99
N TYR A 99 -0.81 -10.14 17.56
CA TYR A 99 -0.98 -10.45 16.15
C TYR A 99 -1.85 -9.38 15.49
N VAL A 100 -1.25 -8.58 14.63
CA VAL A 100 -1.90 -7.39 14.08
C VAL A 100 -2.18 -7.48 12.59
N GLY A 101 -2.14 -8.68 12.03
CA GLY A 101 -2.46 -8.97 10.64
C GLY A 101 -1.32 -9.57 9.87
N LYS A 102 -1.31 -9.41 8.55
CA LYS A 102 -0.29 -9.96 7.66
C LYS A 102 -0.01 -9.05 6.46
N ALA A 103 1.15 -9.24 5.82
CA ALA A 103 1.50 -8.52 4.60
C ALA A 103 0.85 -9.12 3.36
N SER A 104 0.60 -10.42 3.34
CA SER A 104 -0.05 -11.10 2.21
C SER A 104 -1.45 -10.54 1.96
N PRO A 105 -1.79 -10.09 0.75
CA PRO A 105 -3.14 -9.64 0.43
C PRO A 105 -4.14 -10.80 0.50
N LYS A 106 -5.40 -10.48 0.77
CA LYS A 106 -6.51 -11.44 0.71
C LYS A 106 -7.00 -11.62 -0.71
N PHE A 107 -7.01 -10.53 -1.47
CA PHE A 107 -7.50 -10.50 -2.83
C PHE A 107 -6.74 -9.46 -3.65
N GLN A 108 -6.33 -9.83 -4.87
CA GLN A 108 -5.62 -8.95 -5.79
C GLN A 108 -5.98 -9.28 -7.24
N GLY A 109 -5.80 -8.32 -8.13
CA GLY A 109 -6.11 -8.55 -9.53
C GLY A 109 -6.09 -7.27 -10.37
N GLY A 110 -6.86 -7.30 -11.46
CA GLY A 110 -6.93 -6.19 -12.39
C GLY A 110 -8.17 -6.20 -13.25
N LEU A 111 -8.44 -5.04 -13.84
CA LEU A 111 -9.45 -4.84 -14.87
C LEU A 111 -8.78 -4.17 -16.07
N THR A 112 -8.93 -4.77 -17.24
CA THR A 112 -8.53 -4.18 -18.52
C THR A 112 -9.77 -3.91 -19.34
N SER A 113 -9.87 -2.70 -19.91
CA SER A 113 -10.90 -2.32 -20.88
C SER A 113 -10.24 -1.86 -22.17
N SER A 114 -10.76 -2.29 -23.30
CA SER A 114 -10.36 -1.86 -24.62
C SER A 114 -11.61 -1.58 -25.45
N LEU A 115 -11.78 -0.32 -25.87
CA LEU A 115 -12.89 0.17 -26.66
C LEU A 115 -12.37 0.78 -27.96
N ASN A 116 -12.81 0.24 -29.10
CA ASN A 116 -12.64 0.86 -30.40
C ASN A 116 -13.98 1.44 -30.84
N LEU A 117 -14.00 2.71 -31.23
CA LEU A 117 -15.23 3.44 -31.56
C LEU A 117 -14.98 4.45 -32.68
N TYR A 118 -15.44 4.16 -33.91
CA TYR A 118 -15.35 5.08 -35.07
C TYR A 118 -13.96 5.67 -35.30
N GLY A 119 -12.91 4.85 -35.21
CA GLY A 119 -11.51 5.27 -35.35
C GLY A 119 -10.83 5.75 -34.08
N PHE A 120 -11.58 6.01 -33.00
CA PHE A 120 -11.01 6.18 -31.67
C PHE A 120 -10.70 4.82 -31.05
N ASP A 121 -9.59 4.73 -30.34
CA ASP A 121 -9.26 3.63 -29.46
C ASP A 121 -9.01 4.16 -28.06
N PHE A 122 -9.75 3.61 -27.09
CA PHE A 122 -9.60 3.94 -25.69
C PHE A 122 -9.34 2.66 -24.89
N SER A 123 -8.27 2.65 -24.14
CA SER A 123 -7.96 1.53 -23.25
C SER A 123 -7.53 2.02 -21.88
N PHE A 124 -7.85 1.24 -20.85
CA PHE A 124 -7.30 1.43 -19.53
C PHE A 124 -7.03 0.10 -18.84
N GLN A 125 -6.07 0.11 -17.93
CA GLN A 125 -5.74 -1.00 -17.05
C GLN A 125 -5.72 -0.53 -15.60
N LEU A 126 -6.51 -1.19 -14.77
CA LEU A 126 -6.54 -1.02 -13.32
C LEU A 126 -5.91 -2.23 -12.65
N ASN A 127 -5.14 -1.99 -11.58
CA ASN A 127 -4.67 -3.04 -10.68
C ASN A 127 -5.14 -2.73 -9.27
N TYR A 128 -5.46 -3.76 -8.50
CA TYR A 128 -5.89 -3.61 -7.12
C TYR A 128 -5.29 -4.69 -6.22
N SER A 129 -5.15 -4.36 -4.94
CA SER A 129 -4.76 -5.28 -3.87
C SER A 129 -5.49 -4.90 -2.61
N LEU A 130 -6.07 -5.90 -1.91
CA LEU A 130 -6.93 -5.69 -0.76
C LEU A 130 -6.57 -6.65 0.39
N GLY A 131 -6.67 -6.15 1.62
CA GLY A 131 -6.53 -6.93 2.85
C GLY A 131 -5.10 -7.20 3.30
N SER A 132 -4.12 -6.51 2.72
CA SER A 132 -2.73 -6.50 3.17
C SER A 132 -2.48 -5.43 4.23
N LYS A 133 -1.39 -5.59 4.99
CA LYS A 133 -0.83 -4.52 5.82
C LYS A 133 0.63 -4.29 5.48
N ILE A 134 1.06 -3.04 5.54
CA ILE A 134 2.39 -2.58 5.18
C ILE A 134 3.02 -1.92 6.40
N PHE A 135 4.24 -2.33 6.74
CA PHE A 135 5.05 -1.67 7.76
C PHE A 135 5.98 -0.64 7.12
N GLY A 136 5.76 0.63 7.41
CA GLY A 136 6.60 1.74 6.95
C GLY A 136 7.88 1.85 7.75
N ASN A 137 8.90 1.06 7.42
CA ASN A 137 10.17 1.14 8.12
C ASN A 137 10.88 2.48 7.89
N ASN A 138 10.71 3.07 6.71
CA ASN A 138 11.16 4.43 6.44
C ASN A 138 10.51 5.46 7.40
N LEU A 139 9.22 5.29 7.75
CA LEU A 139 8.51 6.20 8.65
C LEU A 139 9.07 6.18 10.08
N VAL A 140 9.69 5.07 10.51
CA VAL A 140 10.38 4.99 11.80
C VAL A 140 11.47 6.08 11.90
N TYR A 141 12.10 6.40 10.78
CA TYR A 141 13.15 7.42 10.67
C TYR A 141 12.59 8.78 10.26
N ASP A 142 11.68 8.81 9.28
CA ASP A 142 11.15 10.05 8.71
C ASP A 142 10.16 10.74 9.65
N GLU A 143 9.44 9.99 10.51
CA GLU A 143 8.48 10.50 11.51
C GLU A 143 9.04 10.45 12.94
N GLN A 144 10.34 10.54 13.11
CA GLN A 144 10.98 10.56 14.42
C GLN A 144 10.67 11.85 15.19
N THR A 145 10.63 11.75 16.51
CA THR A 145 10.28 12.82 17.44
C THR A 145 11.46 13.35 18.23
N GLY A 146 12.65 13.40 17.58
CA GLY A 146 13.87 13.94 18.16
C GLY A 146 14.87 12.90 18.65
N ALA A 147 14.63 11.61 18.45
CA ALA A 147 15.54 10.53 18.87
C ALA A 147 16.89 10.60 18.14
N ALA A 148 16.87 10.91 16.84
CA ALA A 148 18.06 11.13 16.01
C ALA A 148 18.21 12.64 15.74
N GLY A 149 18.98 13.32 16.54
CA GLY A 149 19.10 14.79 16.52
C GLY A 149 19.66 15.42 15.23
N VAL A 150 20.02 14.60 14.23
CA VAL A 150 20.61 15.05 12.95
C VAL A 150 19.70 14.85 11.75
N GLN A 151 18.50 14.28 11.93
CA GLN A 151 17.57 14.01 10.84
C GLN A 151 16.38 14.98 10.86
N ASN A 152 16.04 15.50 9.69
CA ASN A 152 14.81 16.25 9.51
C ASN A 152 13.60 15.32 9.68
N THR A 153 12.52 15.87 10.22
CA THR A 153 11.23 15.16 10.33
C THR A 153 10.26 15.63 9.25
N THR A 154 9.18 14.88 9.05
CA THR A 154 8.17 15.21 8.05
C THR A 154 7.24 16.34 8.51
N ARG A 155 6.58 16.99 7.54
CA ARG A 155 5.51 17.95 7.79
C ARG A 155 4.39 17.33 8.63
N TYR A 156 4.09 16.04 8.43
CA TYR A 156 3.11 15.30 9.22
C TYR A 156 3.42 15.35 10.72
N VAL A 157 4.67 15.13 11.12
CA VAL A 157 5.12 15.24 12.53
C VAL A 157 4.95 16.66 13.03
N TYR A 158 5.38 17.66 12.25
CA TYR A 158 5.27 19.05 12.63
C TYR A 158 3.82 19.48 12.92
N GLU A 159 2.89 19.09 12.07
CA GLU A 159 1.47 19.47 12.18
C GLU A 159 0.69 18.69 13.22
N ASN A 160 1.11 17.44 13.54
CA ASN A 160 0.33 16.52 14.38
C ASN A 160 0.99 16.21 15.73
N ARG A 161 2.14 16.84 16.04
CA ARG A 161 2.82 16.61 17.32
C ARG A 161 2.08 17.27 18.47
N TRP A 162 2.15 16.65 19.62
CA TRP A 162 1.72 17.22 20.89
C TRP A 162 2.55 18.48 21.24
N GLN A 163 1.89 19.54 21.70
CA GLN A 163 2.51 20.83 22.00
C GLN A 163 2.23 21.31 23.42
N LYS A 164 1.05 20.98 23.97
CA LYS A 164 0.64 21.41 25.33
C LYS A 164 -0.33 20.41 25.95
N PRO A 165 -0.44 20.39 27.31
CA PRO A 165 -1.42 19.57 28.00
C PRO A 165 -2.84 19.78 27.49
N GLY A 166 -3.55 18.66 27.28
CA GLY A 166 -4.90 18.63 26.70
C GLY A 166 -4.95 18.45 25.18
N ASP A 167 -3.82 18.44 24.48
CA ASP A 167 -3.79 18.20 23.03
C ASP A 167 -4.12 16.74 22.69
N GLU A 168 -5.10 16.52 21.81
CA GLU A 168 -5.37 15.22 21.19
C GLU A 168 -4.45 15.00 19.98
N ALA A 169 -3.17 14.74 20.23
CA ALA A 169 -2.15 14.65 19.21
C ALA A 169 -2.01 13.23 18.64
N LEU A 170 -1.65 13.14 17.36
CA LEU A 170 -1.35 11.86 16.70
C LEU A 170 0.13 11.45 16.84
N VAL A 171 0.98 12.42 17.12
CA VAL A 171 2.44 12.27 17.22
C VAL A 171 2.90 12.76 18.60
N PRO A 172 3.78 12.03 19.30
CA PRO A 172 4.32 12.47 20.60
C PRO A 172 5.00 13.83 20.55
N ARG A 173 5.22 14.39 21.74
CA ARG A 173 6.04 15.60 21.88
C ARG A 173 7.42 15.41 21.28
N PHE A 174 7.98 16.48 20.72
CA PHE A 174 9.33 16.47 20.18
C PHE A 174 10.35 16.72 21.31
N VAL A 175 11.28 15.78 21.50
CA VAL A 175 12.33 15.88 22.55
C VAL A 175 13.67 15.52 21.92
N PHE A 176 14.61 16.45 21.95
CA PHE A 176 15.96 16.18 21.45
C PHE A 176 16.62 15.04 22.25
N GLY A 177 17.13 14.03 21.54
CA GLY A 177 17.69 12.83 22.14
C GLY A 177 16.65 11.93 22.82
N ASP A 178 15.39 11.93 22.34
CA ASP A 178 14.27 11.17 22.92
C ASP A 178 14.61 9.69 23.12
N LYS A 179 14.47 9.24 24.37
CA LYS A 179 14.66 7.84 24.80
C LYS A 179 13.35 7.16 25.21
N SER A 180 12.22 7.79 24.94
CA SER A 180 10.88 7.25 25.32
C SER A 180 10.51 5.98 24.54
N GLY A 181 11.20 5.68 23.44
CA GLY A 181 10.85 4.60 22.52
C GLY A 181 9.75 4.97 21.51
N ALA A 182 9.40 6.25 21.38
CA ALA A 182 8.39 6.73 20.43
C ALA A 182 8.59 6.23 19.00
N ASN A 183 9.85 6.06 18.60
CA ASN A 183 10.26 5.55 17.28
C ASN A 183 10.48 4.03 17.23
N SER A 184 10.18 3.31 18.32
CA SER A 184 10.29 1.86 18.32
C SER A 184 9.23 1.21 17.46
N ALA A 185 9.57 0.05 16.89
CA ALA A 185 8.69 -0.72 16.02
C ALA A 185 7.36 -1.06 16.71
N SER A 186 6.26 -0.56 16.16
CA SER A 186 4.91 -0.77 16.68
C SER A 186 3.87 -0.55 15.58
N THR A 187 2.59 -0.77 15.91
CA THR A 187 1.50 -0.51 14.95
C THR A 187 1.32 0.97 14.59
N ARG A 188 2.06 1.89 15.21
CA ARG A 188 2.16 3.29 14.78
C ARG A 188 2.56 3.41 13.32
N TYR A 189 3.41 2.50 12.84
CA TYR A 189 3.95 2.48 11.49
C TYR A 189 3.36 1.37 10.61
N LEU A 190 2.34 0.66 11.10
CA LEU A 190 1.64 -0.38 10.37
C LEU A 190 0.38 0.20 9.73
N MET A 191 0.35 0.23 8.41
CA MET A 191 -0.71 0.85 7.59
C MET A 191 -1.50 -0.22 6.84
N LYS A 192 -2.72 0.11 6.38
CA LYS A 192 -3.44 -0.71 5.39
C LYS A 192 -2.75 -0.59 4.05
N GLY A 193 -2.51 -1.75 3.41
CA GLY A 193 -1.88 -1.82 2.10
C GLY A 193 -2.87 -1.86 0.93
N ASP A 194 -4.15 -1.55 1.18
CA ASP A 194 -5.18 -1.58 0.16
C ASP A 194 -4.98 -0.47 -0.87
N TYR A 195 -5.03 -0.82 -2.15
CA TYR A 195 -4.93 0.17 -3.21
C TYR A 195 -5.71 -0.23 -4.47
N LEU A 196 -6.05 0.80 -5.26
CA LEU A 196 -6.49 0.72 -6.66
C LEU A 196 -5.60 1.64 -7.50
N LYS A 197 -4.90 1.07 -8.49
CA LYS A 197 -3.94 1.80 -9.33
C LYS A 197 -4.43 1.86 -10.77
N ILE A 198 -4.49 3.07 -11.33
CA ILE A 198 -4.61 3.28 -12.78
C ILE A 198 -3.22 3.06 -13.37
N ARG A 199 -3.00 1.82 -13.86
CA ARG A 199 -1.69 1.39 -14.34
C ARG A 199 -1.36 1.95 -15.72
N ASN A 200 -2.33 1.92 -16.60
CA ASN A 200 -2.20 2.48 -17.94
C ASN A 200 -3.54 3.07 -18.39
N ILE A 201 -3.49 4.15 -19.14
CA ILE A 201 -4.62 4.70 -19.89
C ILE A 201 -4.09 5.19 -21.23
N THR A 202 -4.79 4.86 -22.31
CA THR A 202 -4.42 5.27 -23.66
C THR A 202 -5.67 5.74 -24.40
N LEU A 203 -5.55 6.87 -25.09
CA LEU A 203 -6.54 7.36 -26.05
C LEU A 203 -5.84 7.60 -27.37
N GLY A 204 -6.29 6.94 -28.41
CA GLY A 204 -5.80 7.08 -29.77
C GLY A 204 -6.90 7.44 -30.76
N TYR A 205 -6.49 7.96 -31.90
CA TYR A 205 -7.36 8.17 -33.04
C TYR A 205 -6.66 7.81 -34.32
N THR A 206 -7.27 6.91 -35.09
CA THR A 206 -6.82 6.49 -36.41
C THR A 206 -7.57 7.27 -37.47
N LEU A 207 -6.86 8.01 -38.32
CA LEU A 207 -7.45 8.82 -39.36
C LEU A 207 -8.19 7.94 -40.38
N PRO A 208 -9.31 8.44 -40.97
CA PRO A 208 -10.05 7.74 -42.02
C PRO A 208 -9.16 7.43 -43.23
N LYS A 209 -9.31 6.22 -43.79
CA LYS A 209 -8.49 5.76 -44.93
C LYS A 209 -8.52 6.72 -46.12
N ASP A 210 -9.69 7.28 -46.40
CA ASP A 210 -9.86 8.22 -47.55
C ASP A 210 -9.00 9.50 -47.40
N LEU A 211 -8.70 9.92 -46.20
CA LEU A 211 -7.83 11.06 -45.93
C LEU A 211 -6.36 10.71 -46.07
N VAL A 212 -5.94 9.57 -45.49
CA VAL A 212 -4.51 9.19 -45.48
C VAL A 212 -4.03 8.72 -46.87
N GLN A 213 -4.89 8.10 -47.66
CA GLN A 213 -4.58 7.68 -49.06
C GLN A 213 -4.32 8.86 -49.98
N ARG A 214 -4.91 10.04 -49.73
CA ARG A 214 -4.62 11.24 -50.56
C ARG A 214 -3.18 11.73 -50.45
N ILE A 215 -2.49 11.37 -49.35
CA ILE A 215 -1.08 11.69 -49.10
C ILE A 215 -0.18 10.45 -49.22
N HIS A 216 -0.67 9.40 -49.90
CA HIS A 216 0.04 8.16 -50.17
C HIS A 216 0.48 7.40 -48.91
N LEU A 217 -0.31 7.47 -47.83
CA LEU A 217 -0.10 6.70 -46.60
C LEU A 217 -1.18 5.63 -46.47
N ASN A 218 -0.82 4.51 -45.80
CA ASN A 218 -1.75 3.43 -45.51
C ASN A 218 -2.49 3.62 -44.20
N ASN A 219 -1.83 4.21 -43.21
CA ASN A 219 -2.39 4.43 -41.89
C ASN A 219 -1.71 5.59 -41.17
N VAL A 220 -2.49 6.38 -40.42
CA VAL A 220 -1.97 7.38 -39.49
C VAL A 220 -2.78 7.30 -38.21
N ARG A 221 -2.10 7.03 -37.09
CA ARG A 221 -2.71 7.02 -35.75
C ARG A 221 -1.95 7.97 -34.83
N ILE A 222 -2.69 8.85 -34.15
CA ILE A 222 -2.19 9.77 -33.13
C ILE A 222 -2.70 9.26 -31.79
N TYR A 223 -1.86 9.24 -30.76
CA TYR A 223 -2.30 8.79 -29.43
C TYR A 223 -1.59 9.53 -28.29
N VAL A 224 -2.27 9.54 -27.16
CA VAL A 224 -1.70 9.89 -25.85
C VAL A 224 -1.85 8.71 -24.92
N SER A 225 -0.82 8.42 -24.16
CA SER A 225 -0.82 7.34 -23.18
C SER A 225 -0.20 7.82 -21.88
N SER A 226 -0.68 7.31 -20.77
CA SER A 226 -0.09 7.56 -19.45
C SER A 226 0.06 6.26 -18.69
N ASP A 227 1.25 6.04 -18.10
CA ASP A 227 1.50 4.97 -17.16
C ASP A 227 1.52 5.50 -15.74
N ASN A 228 1.02 4.68 -14.80
CA ASN A 228 0.98 4.99 -13.38
C ASN A 228 0.31 6.35 -13.08
N LEU A 229 -0.83 6.62 -13.74
CA LEU A 229 -1.49 7.92 -13.69
C LEU A 229 -1.88 8.31 -12.25
N HIS A 230 -2.46 7.38 -11.50
CA HIS A 230 -2.84 7.60 -10.11
C HIS A 230 -2.96 6.28 -9.34
N THR A 231 -2.63 6.34 -8.04
CA THR A 231 -2.87 5.24 -7.11
C THR A 231 -3.76 5.74 -5.97
N PHE A 232 -4.96 5.21 -5.88
CA PHE A 232 -5.85 5.40 -4.74
C PHE A 232 -5.39 4.46 -3.62
N VAL A 233 -5.15 4.98 -2.44
CA VAL A 233 -4.62 4.25 -1.28
C VAL A 233 -5.57 4.34 -0.09
N ALA A 234 -5.41 3.45 0.87
CA ALA A 234 -6.12 3.54 2.14
C ALA A 234 -5.83 4.88 2.85
N LYS A 235 -6.83 5.41 3.59
CA LYS A 235 -6.75 6.73 4.23
C LYS A 235 -5.56 6.87 5.21
N ASP A 236 -5.18 5.77 5.84
CA ASP A 236 -4.09 5.70 6.82
C ASP A 236 -2.71 5.42 6.18
N PHE A 237 -2.65 5.26 4.86
CA PHE A 237 -1.40 5.01 4.16
C PHE A 237 -0.57 6.30 4.03
N ARG A 238 0.61 6.30 4.64
CA ARG A 238 1.57 7.42 4.63
C ARG A 238 2.85 7.09 3.88
N GLY A 239 2.89 5.94 3.20
CA GLY A 239 4.02 5.49 2.39
C GLY A 239 4.10 6.16 1.02
N PHE A 240 5.04 5.70 0.18
CA PHE A 240 5.25 6.23 -1.16
C PHE A 240 4.31 5.58 -2.21
N ASP A 241 4.45 4.29 -2.43
CA ASP A 241 3.66 3.53 -3.42
C ASP A 241 3.45 2.10 -2.91
N PRO A 242 2.21 1.71 -2.55
CA PRO A 242 1.93 0.37 -2.03
C PRO A 242 2.15 -0.73 -3.06
N SER A 243 2.10 -0.41 -4.37
CA SER A 243 2.24 -1.40 -5.44
C SER A 243 3.68 -1.86 -5.69
N GLY A 244 4.67 -1.13 -5.16
CA GLY A 244 6.11 -1.43 -5.32
C GLY A 244 6.76 -2.04 -4.08
N ILE A 245 5.98 -2.47 -3.09
CA ILE A 245 6.51 -2.99 -1.84
C ILE A 245 6.82 -4.50 -1.98
N ALA A 246 7.93 -4.93 -1.36
CA ALA A 246 8.32 -6.33 -1.35
C ALA A 246 7.25 -7.22 -0.69
N PRO A 247 7.18 -8.52 -1.03
CA PRO A 247 6.15 -9.45 -0.51
C PRO A 247 6.09 -9.55 1.02
N ASN A 248 7.20 -9.27 1.71
CA ASN A 248 7.26 -9.22 3.18
C ASN A 248 6.53 -8.00 3.78
N GLY A 249 6.02 -7.09 2.94
CA GLY A 249 5.24 -5.93 3.35
C GLY A 249 6.03 -4.82 4.06
N VAL A 250 7.36 -4.86 4.06
CA VAL A 250 8.21 -3.82 4.67
C VAL A 250 8.56 -2.77 3.62
N GLN A 251 8.11 -1.54 3.84
CA GLN A 251 8.47 -0.41 3.00
C GLN A 251 9.73 0.27 3.53
N TRP A 252 10.69 0.45 2.63
CA TRP A 252 11.89 1.26 2.80
C TRP A 252 11.80 2.52 1.95
N TRP A 253 12.89 3.24 1.73
CA TRP A 253 12.98 4.42 0.85
C TRP A 253 13.02 4.02 -0.64
N ASN A 254 12.13 3.12 -1.07
CA ASN A 254 12.01 2.75 -2.47
C ASN A 254 11.43 3.94 -3.25
N TYR A 255 12.08 4.27 -4.35
CA TYR A 255 11.57 5.33 -5.23
C TYR A 255 10.20 4.91 -5.79
N PRO A 256 9.17 5.76 -5.70
CA PRO A 256 7.85 5.43 -6.24
C PRO A 256 7.90 5.28 -7.76
N THR A 257 7.03 4.44 -8.29
CA THR A 257 6.91 4.27 -9.74
C THR A 257 6.57 5.61 -10.41
N PRO A 258 7.36 6.10 -11.37
CA PRO A 258 7.13 7.39 -11.99
C PRO A 258 5.83 7.38 -12.81
N ARG A 259 5.18 8.53 -12.86
CA ARG A 259 4.10 8.81 -13.81
C ARG A 259 4.71 9.23 -15.14
N ASN A 260 4.36 8.53 -16.21
CA ASN A 260 4.80 8.86 -17.56
C ASN A 260 3.60 9.31 -18.40
N VAL A 261 3.79 10.33 -19.22
CA VAL A 261 2.82 10.76 -20.24
C VAL A 261 3.56 10.76 -21.57
N MET A 262 3.01 10.06 -22.53
CA MET A 262 3.59 9.88 -23.88
C MET A 262 2.61 10.35 -24.94
N PHE A 263 3.13 11.05 -25.92
CA PHE A 263 2.42 11.36 -27.16
C PHE A 263 3.09 10.58 -28.28
N GLY A 264 2.29 9.92 -29.11
CA GLY A 264 2.81 9.10 -30.19
C GLY A 264 2.09 9.31 -31.50
N LEU A 265 2.82 9.10 -32.58
CA LEU A 265 2.36 9.13 -33.96
C LEU A 265 2.84 7.84 -34.65
N ASN A 266 1.91 7.05 -35.14
CA ASN A 266 2.20 5.87 -35.95
C ASN A 266 1.83 6.18 -37.40
N ILE A 267 2.78 6.00 -38.34
CA ILE A 267 2.58 6.23 -39.78
C ILE A 267 2.94 4.93 -40.52
N GLY A 268 2.00 4.43 -41.32
CA GLY A 268 2.20 3.31 -42.24
C GLY A 268 2.27 3.79 -43.67
N PHE A 269 3.26 3.31 -44.40
CA PHE A 269 3.53 3.63 -45.81
C PHE A 269 3.05 2.53 -46.76
#